data_55163e500678ede2bee5903a7af649d0
#
_entry.id   55163e500678ede2bee5903a7af649d0
#
_cell.length_a   1.000
_cell.length_b   1.000
_cell.length_c   1.000
_cell.angle_alpha   90.00
_cell.angle_beta   90.00
_cell.angle_gamma   90.00
#
_symmetry.space_group_name_H-M   'P 1'
#
loop_
_entity.id
_entity.type
_entity.pdbx_description
1 polymer ?
#
loop_
_entity_poly.entity_id
_entity_poly.type
_entity_poly.pdbx_seq_one_letter_code
_entity_poly.pdbx_strand_id
1 'polypeptide(L)' 'MNNYIAKIWERKVPRIGDYVGITNPLISKGVERTDGLYSKGEIYKVVGISPDDRRAVIQIGDEVCVLLDEEYDIIEVNE' A
#
# COMPACT_ATOMS: atom_id res chain seq x y z
N MET A 1 10.03 -1.71 14.26
CA MET A 1 8.61 -1.45 13.99
C MET A 1 8.46 -0.10 13.31
N ASN A 2 7.67 -0.07 12.23
CA ASN A 2 7.50 1.15 11.46
C ASN A 2 6.33 1.96 12.00
N ASN A 3 6.59 3.21 12.34
CA ASN A 3 5.56 4.09 12.84
C ASN A 3 5.29 5.19 11.82
N TYR A 4 4.02 5.45 11.63
CA TYR A 4 3.57 6.49 10.73
C TYR A 4 4.04 7.86 11.24
N ILE A 5 4.64 8.65 10.36
CA ILE A 5 5.02 10.02 10.68
C ILE A 5 4.11 10.99 9.94
N ALA A 6 4.07 10.90 8.61
CA ALA A 6 3.32 11.86 7.82
C ALA A 6 3.11 11.34 6.41
N LYS A 7 2.08 11.86 5.76
CA LYS A 7 1.86 11.62 4.35
C LYS A 7 2.84 12.46 3.53
N ILE A 8 3.38 11.87 2.48
CA ILE A 8 4.27 12.59 1.57
C ILE A 8 3.42 13.16 0.44
N TRP A 9 3.06 14.42 0.56
CA TRP A 9 2.10 15.05 -0.34
C TRP A 9 2.61 15.24 -1.76
N GLU A 10 3.90 15.43 -1.92
CA GLU A 10 4.48 15.66 -3.23
C GLU A 10 4.58 14.41 -4.08
N ARG A 11 4.49 13.25 -3.45
CA ARG A 11 4.70 11.98 -4.13
C ARG A 11 3.37 11.38 -4.49
N LYS A 12 3.11 11.23 -5.78
CA LYS A 12 1.87 10.63 -6.25
C LYS A 12 2.07 9.26 -6.86
N VAL A 13 3.30 8.97 -7.27
CA VAL A 13 3.64 7.67 -7.84
C VAL A 13 4.57 6.97 -6.87
N PRO A 14 4.21 5.77 -6.40
CA PRO A 14 5.06 5.05 -5.46
C PRO A 14 6.34 4.55 -6.14
N ARG A 15 7.35 4.28 -5.32
CA ARG A 15 8.61 3.69 -5.77
C ARG A 15 8.91 2.50 -4.88
N ILE A 16 9.66 1.55 -5.43
CA ILE A 16 10.11 0.41 -4.64
C ILE A 16 10.91 0.94 -3.45
N GLY A 17 10.58 0.45 -2.26
CA GLY A 17 11.20 0.90 -1.04
C GLY A 17 10.42 1.95 -0.27
N ASP A 18 9.43 2.57 -0.91
CA ASP A 18 8.54 3.49 -0.20
C ASP A 18 7.69 2.73 0.81
N TYR A 19 7.16 3.46 1.77
CA TYR A 19 6.14 2.92 2.67
C TYR A 19 4.79 3.50 2.31
N VAL A 20 3.76 2.68 2.46
CA VAL A 20 2.38 3.10 2.21
C VAL A 20 1.54 2.76 3.43
N GLY A 21 0.62 3.65 3.76
CA GLY A 21 -0.34 3.42 4.82
C GLY A 21 -1.72 3.20 4.20
N ILE A 22 -2.39 2.16 4.62
CA ILE A 22 -3.71 1.83 4.08
C ILE A 22 -4.74 2.77 4.67
N THR A 23 -5.43 3.51 3.82
CA THR A 23 -6.44 4.46 4.24
C THR A 23 -7.85 4.03 3.90
N ASN A 24 -8.01 3.26 2.81
CA ASN A 24 -9.33 2.91 2.35
C ASN A 24 -9.29 1.56 1.62
N PRO A 25 -9.25 0.46 2.36
CA PRO A 25 -9.21 -0.87 1.72
C PRO A 25 -10.45 -1.09 0.87
N LEU A 26 -10.26 -1.36 -0.41
CA LEU A 26 -11.37 -1.57 -1.35
C LEU A 26 -11.61 -3.04 -1.61
N ILE A 27 -11.13 -3.88 -0.74
CA ILE A 27 -11.16 -5.33 -0.92
C ILE A 27 -12.57 -5.89 -1.06
N SER A 28 -13.53 -5.18 -0.50
CA SER A 28 -14.90 -5.68 -0.49
C SER A 28 -15.65 -5.39 -1.79
N LYS A 29 -15.04 -4.70 -2.71
CA LYS A 29 -15.76 -4.30 -3.92
C LYS A 29 -15.72 -5.39 -4.98
N GLY A 30 -16.30 -6.53 -4.67
CA GLY A 30 -16.39 -7.61 -5.61
C GLY A 30 -15.13 -8.42 -5.78
N VAL A 31 -14.16 -8.22 -4.94
CA VAL A 31 -12.90 -8.95 -5.00
C VAL A 31 -12.72 -9.73 -3.71
N GLU A 32 -13.09 -10.97 -3.74
CA GLU A 32 -13.12 -11.78 -2.54
C GLU A 32 -11.76 -12.22 -2.05
N ARG A 33 -10.83 -12.37 -2.95
CA ARG A 33 -9.52 -12.91 -2.62
C ARG A 33 -8.74 -12.10 -1.62
N THR A 34 -9.11 -10.85 -1.44
CA THR A 34 -8.35 -9.96 -0.58
C THR A 34 -8.97 -9.76 0.78
N ASP A 35 -10.04 -10.47 1.07
CA ASP A 35 -10.70 -10.33 2.36
C ASP A 35 -9.73 -10.64 3.48
N GLY A 36 -9.58 -9.66 4.37
CA GLY A 36 -8.72 -9.84 5.53
C GLY A 36 -7.24 -9.77 5.27
N LEU A 37 -6.81 -9.51 4.04
CA LEU A 37 -5.38 -9.43 3.76
C LEU A 37 -4.77 -8.17 4.34
N TYR A 38 -5.46 -7.04 4.26
CA TYR A 38 -4.97 -5.81 4.84
C TYR A 38 -6.12 -4.97 5.35
N SER A 39 -5.80 -4.07 6.28
CA SER A 39 -6.79 -3.26 6.97
C SER A 39 -6.35 -1.82 7.04
N LYS A 40 -7.32 -0.94 7.24
CA LYS A 40 -7.05 0.48 7.41
C LYS A 40 -6.07 0.69 8.57
N GLY A 41 -5.08 1.51 8.34
CA GLY A 41 -4.08 1.85 9.35
C GLY A 41 -2.83 1.01 9.28
N GLU A 42 -2.83 -0.06 8.51
CA GLU A 42 -1.63 -0.88 8.37
C GLU A 42 -0.63 -0.20 7.44
N ILE A 43 0.64 -0.48 7.67
CA ILE A 43 1.73 0.11 6.92
C ILE A 43 2.51 -1.02 6.24
N TYR A 44 2.76 -0.85 4.96
CA TYR A 44 3.49 -1.84 4.17
C TYR A 44 4.60 -1.17 3.38
N LYS A 45 5.63 -1.94 3.08
CA LYS A 45 6.70 -1.47 2.21
C LYS A 45 6.40 -1.88 0.79
N VAL A 46 6.61 -0.97 -0.15
CA VAL A 46 6.42 -1.25 -1.57
C VAL A 46 7.55 -2.14 -2.05
N VAL A 47 7.21 -3.31 -2.57
CA VAL A 47 8.18 -4.29 -3.04
C VAL A 47 8.24 -4.35 -4.57
N GLY A 48 7.29 -3.73 -5.24
CA GLY A 48 7.29 -3.70 -6.70
C GLY A 48 6.35 -2.62 -7.19
N ILE A 49 6.40 -2.37 -8.50
CA ILE A 49 5.54 -1.40 -9.15
C ILE A 49 4.89 -2.08 -10.33
N SER A 50 3.57 -1.97 -10.43
CA SER A 50 2.84 -2.52 -11.54
C SER A 50 3.29 -1.82 -12.83
N PRO A 51 3.67 -2.57 -13.87
CA PRO A 51 4.23 -1.95 -15.07
C PRO A 51 3.25 -1.08 -15.85
N ASP A 52 1.97 -1.43 -15.83
CA ASP A 52 1.00 -0.71 -16.62
C ASP A 52 0.49 0.55 -15.94
N ASP A 53 0.17 0.42 -14.66
CA ASP A 53 -0.52 1.50 -13.93
C ASP A 53 0.37 2.20 -12.93
N ARG A 54 1.57 1.72 -12.73
CA ARG A 54 2.51 2.22 -11.74
C ARG A 54 1.93 2.21 -10.34
N ARG A 55 1.16 1.19 -10.04
CA ARG A 55 0.56 1.02 -8.73
C ARG A 55 1.53 0.32 -7.80
N ALA A 56 1.36 0.59 -6.51
CA ALA A 56 2.20 -0.05 -5.49
C ALA A 56 1.86 -1.52 -5.37
N VAL A 57 2.89 -2.35 -5.30
CA VAL A 57 2.77 -3.76 -5.02
C VAL A 57 3.36 -4.00 -3.65
N ILE A 58 2.60 -4.63 -2.77
CA ILE A 58 3.04 -4.96 -1.43
C ILE A 58 3.03 -6.48 -1.26
N GLN A 59 3.79 -6.95 -0.29
CA GLN A 59 3.81 -8.38 0.03
C GLN A 59 3.19 -8.62 1.38
N ILE A 60 2.26 -9.57 1.43
CA ILE A 60 1.59 -9.96 2.65
C ILE A 60 1.77 -11.46 2.78
N GLY A 61 2.62 -11.87 3.71
CA GLY A 61 2.96 -13.28 3.84
C GLY A 61 3.62 -13.78 2.56
N ASP A 62 3.01 -14.78 1.93
CA ASP A 62 3.54 -15.39 0.71
C ASP A 62 2.92 -14.81 -0.56
N GLU A 63 2.03 -13.85 -0.42
CA GLU A 63 1.32 -13.30 -1.57
C GLU A 63 1.69 -11.86 -1.82
N VAL A 64 1.54 -11.43 -3.06
CA VAL A 64 1.71 -10.03 -3.42
C VAL A 64 0.37 -9.47 -3.84
N CYS A 65 0.15 -8.21 -3.50
CA CYS A 65 -1.09 -7.52 -3.81
C CYS A 65 -0.78 -6.19 -4.48
N VAL A 66 -1.55 -5.89 -5.53
CA VAL A 66 -1.47 -4.58 -6.18
C VAL A 66 -2.53 -3.69 -5.56
N LEU A 67 -2.12 -2.54 -5.05
CA LEU A 67 -3.05 -1.60 -4.42
C LEU A 67 -3.57 -0.61 -5.44
N LEU A 68 -4.83 -0.24 -5.28
CA LEU A 68 -5.40 0.87 -6.04
C LEU A 68 -4.96 2.19 -5.41
N ASP A 69 -4.86 3.22 -6.22
CA ASP A 69 -4.37 4.51 -5.74
C ASP A 69 -5.21 5.08 -4.60
N GLU A 70 -6.50 4.79 -4.60
CA GLU A 70 -7.39 5.29 -3.56
C GLU A 70 -7.24 4.57 -2.23
N GLU A 71 -6.52 3.45 -2.21
CA GLU A 71 -6.45 2.63 -1.01
C GLU A 71 -5.38 3.05 -0.02
N TYR A 72 -4.44 3.87 -0.46
CA TYR A 72 -3.27 4.15 0.36
C TYR A 72 -2.73 5.55 0.15
N ASP A 73 -1.91 5.97 1.12
CA ASP A 73 -1.06 7.15 0.99
C ASP A 73 0.40 6.71 1.01
N ILE A 74 1.23 7.40 0.25
CA ILE A 74 2.68 7.23 0.40
C ILE A 74 3.07 8.02 1.64
N ILE A 75 3.75 7.38 2.57
CA ILE A 75 3.98 7.95 3.89
C ILE A 75 5.45 7.90 4.26
N GLU A 76 5.79 8.74 5.21
CA GLU A 76 7.09 8.72 5.88
C GLU A 76 6.93 7.94 7.18
N VAL A 77 7.85 7.05 7.45
CA VAL A 77 7.80 6.24 8.66
C VAL A 77 9.10 6.39 9.45
N ASN A 78 8.99 6.11 10.73
CA ASN A 78 10.14 6.07 11.62
C ASN A 78 10.57 4.62 11.73
N GLU A 79 11.72 4.32 11.17
CA GLU A 79 12.25 2.96 11.23
C GLU A 79 13.04 2.75 12.52
#